data_f9ce3a604a96e21bb7526f995aef56b3
#
_entry.id   f9ce3a604a96e21bb7526f995aef56b3
#
_cell.length_a   1.000
_cell.length_b   1.000
_cell.length_c   1.000
_cell.angle_alpha   90.00
_cell.angle_beta   90.00
_cell.angle_gamma   90.00
#
_symmetry.space_group_name_H-M   'P 1'
#
loop_
_entity.id
_entity.type
_entity.pdbx_description
1 polymer ?
#
loop_
_entity_poly.entity_id
_entity_poly.type
_entity_poly.pdbx_seq_one_letter_code
_entity_poly.pdbx_strand_id
1 'polypeptide(L)'
;MRLSILIPVYNERTMVERSLAQVLAAPLPENMDRELIIVDDCSTDGTSEILDRLAAREPGIRLIRKKVNEGKGAAVRTAIQEAHGDFCIVQDADLEYDPSEYPRLLRPLLDGHADAVFGSRYLAGEQTRVLPFWHSMINKYLTLLSNMFCNLKLTDMETGYKVFRTDLLKSIPIRSNRFGFEPEITMKAAKRKLRIYEVPISYHGRTYEEGKKIGWKDGVKALGVIVRFWIIDDLYVEPYGRAFLNNLTGTPQYLSWLASVLRPYLGDTILELGAGIGNLAGRLMGRRLHYAATEKDPLYLHSLYNRFLRTPNVSVLKLDPERPEDFAEAGGPFDT
;
A
#
# COMPACT_ATOMS: atom_id res chain seq x y z
N MET A 1 -13.12 -7.90 -11.82
CA MET A 1 -12.24 -7.15 -10.91
C MET A 1 -12.52 -5.67 -10.98
N ARG A 2 -12.16 -4.90 -9.95
CA ARG A 2 -12.40 -3.45 -9.94
C ARG A 2 -11.17 -2.69 -9.48
N LEU A 3 -10.88 -1.55 -10.15
CA LEU A 3 -9.82 -0.60 -9.77
C LEU A 3 -10.45 0.60 -9.06
N SER A 4 -10.04 0.88 -7.82
CA SER A 4 -10.34 2.12 -7.11
C SER A 4 -9.29 3.17 -7.44
N ILE A 5 -9.70 4.25 -8.10
CA ILE A 5 -8.83 5.36 -8.47
C ILE A 5 -9.00 6.46 -7.40
N LEU A 6 -7.97 6.67 -6.61
CA LEU A 6 -7.95 7.58 -5.47
C LEU A 6 -7.43 8.94 -5.91
N ILE A 7 -8.31 9.94 -5.96
CA ILE A 7 -8.00 11.26 -6.54
C ILE A 7 -8.07 12.34 -5.46
N PRO A 8 -6.95 12.71 -4.83
CA PRO A 8 -6.89 13.87 -3.96
C PRO A 8 -6.91 15.15 -4.79
N VAL A 9 -7.80 16.10 -4.46
CA VAL A 9 -7.95 17.36 -5.19
C VAL A 9 -7.86 18.54 -4.22
N TYR A 10 -7.10 19.57 -4.59
CA TYR A 10 -7.06 20.85 -3.90
C TYR A 10 -6.66 21.98 -4.84
N ASN A 11 -7.59 22.89 -5.12
CA ASN A 11 -7.36 24.06 -5.98
C ASN A 11 -6.77 23.70 -7.35
N GLU A 12 -7.52 22.89 -8.12
CA GLU A 12 -7.16 22.44 -9.48
C GLU A 12 -8.24 22.84 -10.51
N ARG A 13 -8.87 24.03 -10.34
CA ARG A 13 -9.98 24.51 -11.15
C ARG A 13 -9.73 24.39 -12.66
N THR A 14 -8.53 24.69 -13.11
CA THR A 14 -8.18 24.72 -14.54
C THR A 14 -7.88 23.36 -15.14
N MET A 15 -7.61 22.35 -14.31
CA MET A 15 -7.12 21.04 -14.77
C MET A 15 -8.04 19.88 -14.41
N VAL A 16 -8.82 19.99 -13.34
CA VAL A 16 -9.57 18.86 -12.77
C VAL A 16 -10.55 18.24 -13.76
N GLU A 17 -11.26 19.02 -14.56
CA GLU A 17 -12.22 18.50 -15.54
C GLU A 17 -11.52 17.68 -16.63
N ARG A 18 -10.41 18.18 -17.17
CA ARG A 18 -9.61 17.48 -18.16
C ARG A 18 -8.94 16.24 -17.59
N SER A 19 -8.41 16.31 -16.35
CA SER A 19 -7.82 15.20 -15.65
C SER A 19 -8.82 14.06 -15.46
N LEU A 20 -10.02 14.37 -14.97
CA LEU A 20 -11.07 13.36 -14.78
C LEU A 20 -11.57 12.78 -16.10
N ALA A 21 -11.66 13.55 -17.17
CA ALA A 21 -12.01 13.07 -18.48
C ALA A 21 -10.96 12.04 -19.00
N GLN A 22 -9.66 12.30 -18.79
CA GLN A 22 -8.60 11.34 -19.15
C GLN A 22 -8.68 10.06 -18.30
N VAL A 23 -8.93 10.17 -16.99
CA VAL A 23 -9.10 9.03 -16.09
C VAL A 23 -10.30 8.16 -16.48
N LEU A 24 -11.41 8.79 -16.86
CA LEU A 24 -12.61 8.08 -17.32
C LEU A 24 -12.40 7.37 -18.65
N ALA A 25 -11.64 7.97 -19.56
CA ALA A 25 -11.32 7.41 -20.88
C ALA A 25 -10.14 6.42 -20.85
N ALA A 26 -9.42 6.32 -19.74
CA ALA A 26 -8.22 5.48 -19.65
C ALA A 26 -8.52 4.00 -19.92
N PRO A 27 -7.65 3.28 -20.64
CA PRO A 27 -7.81 1.86 -20.85
C PRO A 27 -7.64 1.08 -19.53
N LEU A 28 -8.39 0.00 -19.36
CA LEU A 28 -8.23 -0.96 -18.27
C LEU A 28 -8.01 -2.36 -18.87
N PRO A 29 -7.40 -3.28 -18.11
CA PRO A 29 -7.37 -4.70 -18.47
C PRO A 29 -8.77 -5.27 -18.69
N GLU A 30 -8.86 -6.34 -19.49
CA GLU A 30 -10.13 -7.02 -19.75
C GLU A 30 -10.83 -7.46 -18.45
N ASN A 31 -12.15 -7.32 -18.41
CA ASN A 31 -13.00 -7.66 -17.25
C ASN A 31 -12.68 -6.88 -15.97
N MET A 32 -12.16 -5.66 -16.10
CA MET A 32 -11.91 -4.76 -14.99
C MET A 32 -12.77 -3.49 -15.09
N ASP A 33 -13.55 -3.23 -14.06
CA ASP A 33 -14.30 -1.98 -13.86
C ASP A 33 -13.48 -0.96 -13.08
N ARG A 34 -13.93 0.28 -13.08
CA ARG A 34 -13.36 1.36 -12.26
C ARG A 34 -14.38 1.98 -11.33
N GLU A 35 -13.92 2.48 -10.20
CA GLU A 35 -14.59 3.47 -9.37
C GLU A 35 -13.63 4.63 -9.12
N LEU A 36 -14.15 5.85 -9.15
CA LEU A 36 -13.38 7.05 -8.87
C LEU A 36 -13.76 7.56 -7.48
N ILE A 37 -12.78 7.68 -6.60
CA ILE A 37 -12.97 8.23 -5.26
C ILE A 37 -12.22 9.55 -5.20
N ILE A 38 -12.98 10.63 -5.32
CA ILE A 38 -12.45 11.99 -5.36
C ILE A 38 -12.59 12.60 -3.97
N VAL A 39 -11.49 13.08 -3.42
CA VAL A 39 -11.50 13.78 -2.14
C VAL A 39 -11.07 15.23 -2.35
N ASP A 40 -12.04 16.14 -2.25
CA ASP A 40 -11.79 17.57 -2.28
C ASP A 40 -11.32 18.04 -0.88
N ASP A 41 -10.07 18.43 -0.80
CA ASP A 41 -9.42 18.83 0.46
C ASP A 41 -9.69 20.32 0.77
N CYS A 42 -10.95 20.72 0.69
CA CYS A 42 -11.44 22.07 0.97
C CYS A 42 -10.95 23.10 -0.05
N SER A 43 -11.18 22.86 -1.35
CA SER A 43 -10.84 23.82 -2.42
C SER A 43 -11.61 25.13 -2.29
N THR A 44 -10.96 26.24 -2.68
CA THR A 44 -11.48 27.61 -2.54
C THR A 44 -11.49 28.40 -3.85
N ASP A 45 -11.11 27.77 -4.97
CA ASP A 45 -10.90 28.43 -6.27
C ASP A 45 -12.02 28.15 -7.29
N GLY A 46 -13.11 27.45 -6.89
CA GLY A 46 -14.19 27.02 -7.78
C GLY A 46 -14.03 25.58 -8.29
N THR A 47 -13.02 24.84 -7.81
CA THR A 47 -12.85 23.41 -8.10
C THR A 47 -14.04 22.59 -7.62
N SER A 48 -14.55 22.89 -6.42
CA SER A 48 -15.64 22.16 -5.79
C SER A 48 -16.92 22.13 -6.63
N GLU A 49 -17.28 23.25 -7.26
CA GLU A 49 -18.45 23.37 -8.13
C GLU A 49 -18.30 22.57 -9.43
N ILE A 50 -17.06 22.43 -9.93
CA ILE A 50 -16.77 21.59 -11.09
C ILE A 50 -16.94 20.12 -10.70
N LEU A 51 -16.42 19.72 -9.56
CA LEU A 51 -16.52 18.35 -9.06
C LEU A 51 -17.98 17.92 -8.82
N ASP A 52 -18.86 18.83 -8.32
CA ASP A 52 -20.29 18.55 -8.18
C ASP A 52 -20.97 18.24 -9.51
N ARG A 53 -20.68 19.06 -10.52
CA ARG A 53 -21.25 18.88 -11.86
C ARG A 53 -20.80 17.55 -12.47
N LEU A 54 -19.54 17.16 -12.26
CA LEU A 54 -18.99 15.91 -12.78
C LEU A 54 -19.57 14.72 -12.04
N ALA A 55 -19.64 14.76 -10.71
CA ALA A 55 -20.22 13.69 -9.90
C ALA A 55 -21.72 13.47 -10.19
N ALA A 56 -22.46 14.54 -10.54
CA ALA A 56 -23.87 14.44 -10.94
C ALA A 56 -24.07 13.77 -12.30
N ARG A 57 -23.06 13.83 -13.20
CA ARG A 57 -23.12 13.25 -14.54
C ARG A 57 -22.61 11.80 -14.62
N GLU A 58 -21.65 11.46 -13.78
CA GLU A 58 -20.92 10.19 -13.82
C GLU A 58 -21.21 9.36 -12.56
N PRO A 59 -22.08 8.37 -12.61
CA PRO A 59 -22.48 7.56 -11.44
C PRO A 59 -21.32 6.77 -10.79
N GLY A 60 -20.22 6.57 -11.51
CA GLY A 60 -19.02 5.91 -10.99
C GLY A 60 -18.11 6.81 -10.14
N ILE A 61 -18.48 8.09 -9.95
CA ILE A 61 -17.73 9.06 -9.14
C ILE A 61 -18.31 9.12 -7.74
N ARG A 62 -17.51 8.82 -6.73
CA ARG A 62 -17.78 9.10 -5.33
C ARG A 62 -17.02 10.36 -4.93
N LEU A 63 -17.73 11.46 -4.66
CA LEU A 63 -17.15 12.72 -4.22
C LEU A 63 -17.26 12.87 -2.70
N ILE A 64 -16.12 13.16 -2.05
CA ILE A 64 -16.01 13.41 -0.62
C ILE A 64 -15.41 14.78 -0.41
N ARG A 65 -16.02 15.60 0.46
CA ARG A 65 -15.53 16.92 0.79
C ARG A 65 -15.03 17.00 2.22
N LYS A 66 -13.85 17.56 2.37
CA LYS A 66 -13.30 17.88 3.69
C LYS A 66 -13.72 19.29 4.12
N LYS A 67 -13.89 19.47 5.41
CA LYS A 67 -14.27 20.77 5.99
C LYS A 67 -13.09 21.73 6.12
N VAL A 68 -11.87 21.18 6.18
CA VAL A 68 -10.61 21.94 6.30
C VAL A 68 -9.54 21.29 5.42
N ASN A 69 -8.60 22.10 4.93
CA ASN A 69 -7.46 21.58 4.20
C ASN A 69 -6.49 20.89 5.15
N GLU A 70 -6.35 19.57 5.02
CA GLU A 70 -5.43 18.75 5.80
C GLU A 70 -4.22 18.27 4.98
N GLY A 71 -4.29 18.36 3.66
CA GLY A 71 -3.23 18.00 2.72
C GLY A 71 -3.41 16.65 2.03
N LYS A 72 -2.58 16.40 1.00
CA LYS A 72 -2.67 15.25 0.10
C LYS A 72 -2.76 13.91 0.84
N GLY A 73 -1.86 13.66 1.79
CA GLY A 73 -1.86 12.40 2.53
C GLY A 73 -3.15 12.13 3.31
N ALA A 74 -3.75 13.18 3.89
CA ALA A 74 -5.03 13.07 4.57
C ALA A 74 -6.19 12.81 3.58
N ALA A 75 -6.17 13.43 2.40
CA ALA A 75 -7.14 13.16 1.35
C ALA A 75 -7.03 11.74 0.82
N VAL A 76 -5.80 11.26 0.55
CA VAL A 76 -5.54 9.87 0.13
C VAL A 76 -5.99 8.87 1.20
N ARG A 77 -5.70 9.12 2.48
CA ARG A 77 -6.18 8.28 3.60
C ARG A 77 -7.70 8.16 3.62
N THR A 78 -8.42 9.26 3.42
CA THR A 78 -9.89 9.24 3.32
C THR A 78 -10.34 8.43 2.11
N ALA A 79 -9.71 8.60 0.95
CA ALA A 79 -10.05 7.83 -0.25
C ALA A 79 -9.79 6.32 -0.09
N ILE A 80 -8.70 5.92 0.58
CA ILE A 80 -8.38 4.52 0.86
C ILE A 80 -9.51 3.85 1.67
N GLN A 81 -10.05 4.52 2.67
CA GLN A 81 -11.11 3.96 3.51
C GLN A 81 -12.38 3.65 2.71
N GLU A 82 -12.68 4.48 1.72
CA GLU A 82 -13.87 4.38 0.87
C GLU A 82 -13.68 3.48 -0.37
N ALA A 83 -12.48 2.97 -0.61
CA ALA A 83 -12.19 2.10 -1.74
C ALA A 83 -12.82 0.71 -1.57
N HIS A 84 -13.46 0.17 -2.63
CA HIS A 84 -14.10 -1.14 -2.64
C HIS A 84 -13.59 -2.05 -3.75
N GLY A 85 -12.70 -1.56 -4.61
CA GLY A 85 -12.08 -2.35 -5.68
C GLY A 85 -11.06 -3.36 -5.16
N ASP A 86 -10.62 -4.26 -6.02
CA ASP A 86 -9.57 -5.24 -5.72
C ASP A 86 -8.19 -4.58 -5.63
N PHE A 87 -8.01 -3.50 -6.40
CA PHE A 87 -6.77 -2.71 -6.46
C PHE A 87 -7.06 -1.24 -6.26
N CYS A 88 -6.10 -0.52 -5.67
CA CYS A 88 -6.11 0.93 -5.52
C CYS A 88 -4.94 1.56 -6.26
N ILE A 89 -5.18 2.66 -6.97
CA ILE A 89 -4.16 3.54 -7.54
C ILE A 89 -4.36 4.96 -7.05
N VAL A 90 -3.27 5.64 -6.70
CA VAL A 90 -3.30 7.08 -6.43
C VAL A 90 -3.09 7.83 -7.73
N GLN A 91 -4.01 8.73 -8.09
CA GLN A 91 -3.99 9.56 -9.28
C GLN A 91 -4.05 11.04 -8.88
N ASP A 92 -2.99 11.77 -9.14
CA ASP A 92 -2.99 13.22 -8.93
C ASP A 92 -3.85 13.92 -10.02
N ALA A 93 -4.56 14.97 -9.63
CA ALA A 93 -5.49 15.70 -10.52
C ALA A 93 -4.81 16.75 -11.41
N ASP A 94 -3.50 16.71 -11.52
CA ASP A 94 -2.66 17.78 -12.09
C ASP A 94 -2.13 17.53 -13.52
N LEU A 95 -2.57 16.45 -14.17
CA LEU A 95 -2.17 16.03 -15.51
C LEU A 95 -0.66 15.68 -15.67
N GLU A 96 0.08 15.52 -14.57
CA GLU A 96 1.50 15.17 -14.64
C GLU A 96 1.72 13.69 -15.00
N TYR A 97 0.75 12.82 -14.66
CA TYR A 97 0.76 11.38 -14.95
C TYR A 97 -0.28 11.01 -16.00
N ASP A 98 0.04 10.01 -16.83
CA ASP A 98 -0.83 9.54 -17.90
C ASP A 98 -1.66 8.31 -17.47
N PRO A 99 -2.99 8.41 -17.36
CA PRO A 99 -3.85 7.29 -17.02
C PRO A 99 -3.86 6.14 -18.05
N SER A 100 -3.38 6.36 -19.27
CA SER A 100 -3.25 5.29 -20.28
C SER A 100 -2.30 4.18 -19.85
N GLU A 101 -1.46 4.43 -18.84
CA GLU A 101 -0.48 3.49 -18.31
C GLU A 101 -1.03 2.54 -17.21
N TYR A 102 -2.30 2.67 -16.83
CA TYR A 102 -2.93 1.79 -15.83
C TYR A 102 -2.76 0.29 -16.13
N PRO A 103 -2.91 -0.20 -17.39
CA PRO A 103 -2.71 -1.62 -17.68
C PRO A 103 -1.29 -2.10 -17.38
N ARG A 104 -0.26 -1.27 -17.63
CA ARG A 104 1.13 -1.57 -17.33
C ARG A 104 1.38 -1.67 -15.83
N LEU A 105 0.83 -0.71 -15.07
CA LEU A 105 0.94 -0.68 -13.61
C LEU A 105 0.23 -1.84 -12.92
N LEU A 106 -0.90 -2.29 -13.47
CA LEU A 106 -1.70 -3.38 -12.91
C LEU A 106 -1.14 -4.76 -13.23
N ARG A 107 -0.41 -4.92 -14.33
CA ARG A 107 0.03 -6.22 -14.83
C ARG A 107 0.77 -7.07 -13.80
N PRO A 108 1.79 -6.58 -13.05
CA PRO A 108 2.49 -7.41 -12.05
C PRO A 108 1.60 -7.86 -10.89
N LEU A 109 0.54 -7.10 -10.58
CA LEU A 109 -0.46 -7.47 -9.56
C LEU A 109 -1.40 -8.56 -10.07
N LEU A 110 -1.86 -8.43 -11.32
CA LEU A 110 -2.75 -9.40 -11.96
C LEU A 110 -2.05 -10.74 -12.18
N ASP A 111 -0.76 -10.71 -12.54
CA ASP A 111 0.08 -11.90 -12.70
C ASP A 111 0.46 -12.55 -11.34
N GLY A 112 0.04 -11.98 -10.21
CA GLY A 112 0.31 -12.47 -8.86
C GLY A 112 1.76 -12.31 -8.39
N HIS A 113 2.59 -11.58 -9.14
CA HIS A 113 4.00 -11.37 -8.81
C HIS A 113 4.22 -10.29 -7.77
N ALA A 114 3.36 -9.24 -7.76
CA ALA A 114 3.49 -8.08 -6.90
C ALA A 114 2.34 -7.96 -5.88
N ASP A 115 2.63 -7.32 -4.76
CA ASP A 115 1.68 -6.81 -3.77
C ASP A 115 1.48 -5.31 -3.92
N ALA A 116 2.50 -4.63 -4.46
CA ALA A 116 2.48 -3.22 -4.81
C ALA A 116 3.32 -2.96 -6.07
N VAL A 117 2.91 -1.98 -6.87
CA VAL A 117 3.65 -1.54 -8.06
C VAL A 117 3.83 -0.03 -8.00
N PHE A 118 5.06 0.42 -8.18
CA PHE A 118 5.42 1.83 -8.22
C PHE A 118 5.80 2.22 -9.65
N GLY A 119 5.25 3.31 -10.13
CA GLY A 119 5.70 3.89 -11.37
C GLY A 119 7.04 4.60 -11.16
N SER A 120 7.98 4.49 -12.08
CA SER A 120 9.25 5.21 -12.00
C SER A 120 9.45 6.12 -13.22
N ARG A 121 9.76 7.38 -12.92
CA ARG A 121 10.11 8.42 -13.90
C ARG A 121 11.56 8.29 -14.40
N TYR A 122 12.34 7.41 -13.78
CA TYR A 122 13.78 7.24 -14.03
C TYR A 122 14.15 5.89 -14.66
N LEU A 123 13.20 4.96 -14.77
CA LEU A 123 13.40 3.73 -15.53
C LEU A 123 13.30 4.03 -17.03
N ALA A 124 14.21 3.41 -17.81
CA ALA A 124 14.17 3.52 -19.26
C ALA A 124 12.95 2.79 -19.84
N GLY A 125 12.30 3.36 -20.84
CA GLY A 125 11.23 2.68 -21.54
C GLY A 125 10.19 3.55 -22.23
N GLU A 126 10.04 4.81 -21.82
CA GLU A 126 9.07 5.75 -22.41
C GLU A 126 9.67 7.15 -22.56
N GLN A 127 8.92 8.02 -23.25
CA GLN A 127 9.30 9.42 -23.37
C GLN A 127 9.07 10.12 -22.02
N THR A 128 10.12 10.71 -21.46
CA THR A 128 10.02 11.49 -20.24
C THR A 128 10.49 12.92 -20.47
N ARG A 129 9.75 13.90 -19.94
CA ARG A 129 10.19 15.29 -19.94
C ARG A 129 11.47 15.42 -19.11
N VAL A 130 12.49 16.08 -19.66
CA VAL A 130 13.73 16.35 -18.92
C VAL A 130 13.43 17.24 -17.72
N LEU A 131 13.73 16.74 -16.53
CA LEU A 131 13.47 17.44 -15.27
C LEU A 131 14.63 18.38 -14.93
N PRO A 132 14.38 19.48 -14.16
CA PRO A 132 15.44 20.32 -13.65
C PRO A 132 16.45 19.54 -12.82
N PHE A 133 17.72 19.81 -13.02
CA PHE A 133 18.83 19.06 -12.42
C PHE A 133 18.71 18.94 -10.89
N TRP A 134 18.55 20.05 -10.19
CA TRP A 134 18.50 20.06 -8.72
C TRP A 134 17.28 19.32 -8.18
N HIS A 135 16.14 19.39 -8.86
CA HIS A 135 14.95 18.65 -8.49
C HIS A 135 15.18 17.14 -8.60
N SER A 136 15.79 16.70 -9.71
CA SER A 136 16.16 15.29 -9.91
C SER A 136 17.18 14.80 -8.90
N MET A 137 18.16 15.64 -8.53
CA MET A 137 19.18 15.31 -7.53
C MET A 137 18.58 15.12 -6.13
N ILE A 138 17.70 16.03 -5.71
CA ILE A 138 17.02 15.91 -4.41
C ILE A 138 16.18 14.63 -4.36
N ASN A 139 15.43 14.34 -5.42
CA ASN A 139 14.62 13.12 -5.49
C ASN A 139 15.47 11.85 -5.45
N LYS A 140 16.59 11.81 -6.20
CA LYS A 140 17.55 10.69 -6.16
C LYS A 140 18.15 10.51 -4.77
N TYR A 141 18.47 11.61 -4.07
CA TYR A 141 19.02 11.56 -2.73
C TYR A 141 18.01 11.01 -1.71
N LEU A 142 16.76 11.49 -1.75
CA LEU A 142 15.68 10.96 -0.89
C LEU A 142 15.40 9.48 -1.17
N THR A 143 15.39 9.09 -2.45
CA THR A 143 15.25 7.69 -2.85
C THR A 143 16.41 6.83 -2.35
N LEU A 144 17.66 7.32 -2.45
CA LEU A 144 18.84 6.62 -1.93
C LEU A 144 18.73 6.40 -0.42
N LEU A 145 18.38 7.42 0.35
CA LEU A 145 18.22 7.30 1.80
C LEU A 145 17.11 6.32 2.17
N SER A 146 15.96 6.42 1.48
CA SER A 146 14.86 5.47 1.66
C SER A 146 15.31 4.03 1.39
N ASN A 147 16.05 3.81 0.30
CA ASN A 147 16.59 2.50 -0.06
C ASN A 147 17.56 1.94 1.01
N MET A 148 18.42 2.79 1.55
CA MET A 148 19.36 2.38 2.62
C MET A 148 18.61 1.94 3.88
N PHE A 149 17.59 2.68 4.30
CA PHE A 149 16.84 2.36 5.52
C PHE A 149 15.85 1.19 5.35
N CYS A 150 15.35 0.97 4.13
CA CYS A 150 14.40 -0.11 3.83
C CYS A 150 15.04 -1.37 3.25
N ASN A 151 16.34 -1.34 2.92
CA ASN A 151 17.01 -2.37 2.13
C ASN A 151 16.29 -2.69 0.81
N LEU A 152 15.90 -1.63 0.07
CA LEU A 152 15.28 -1.71 -1.24
C LEU A 152 16.22 -1.18 -2.32
N LYS A 153 15.84 -1.38 -3.59
CA LYS A 153 16.53 -0.83 -4.76
C LYS A 153 15.50 -0.12 -5.67
N LEU A 154 14.78 0.84 -5.12
CA LEU A 154 13.88 1.69 -5.90
C LEU A 154 14.67 2.72 -6.70
N THR A 155 14.13 3.11 -7.85
CA THR A 155 14.66 4.20 -8.66
C THR A 155 13.91 5.51 -8.43
N ASP A 156 12.65 5.45 -7.97
CA ASP A 156 11.78 6.62 -7.73
C ASP A 156 10.82 6.43 -6.54
N MET A 157 11.27 6.76 -5.34
CA MET A 157 10.43 6.68 -4.14
C MET A 157 9.31 7.72 -4.12
N GLU A 158 9.55 8.92 -4.65
CA GLU A 158 8.63 10.07 -4.62
C GLU A 158 7.54 10.05 -5.70
N THR A 159 7.47 8.99 -6.51
CA THR A 159 6.41 8.87 -7.54
C THR A 159 5.02 8.88 -6.91
N GLY A 160 4.07 9.60 -7.54
CA GLY A 160 2.66 9.56 -7.16
C GLY A 160 1.98 8.27 -7.60
N TYR A 161 2.39 7.69 -8.74
CA TYR A 161 1.82 6.43 -9.21
C TYR A 161 2.27 5.25 -8.37
N LYS A 162 1.42 4.89 -7.42
CA LYS A 162 1.55 3.70 -6.59
C LYS A 162 0.26 2.90 -6.62
N VAL A 163 0.36 1.65 -7.01
CA VAL A 163 -0.76 0.71 -7.07
C VAL A 163 -0.58 -0.36 -6.01
N PHE A 164 -1.64 -0.69 -5.32
CA PHE A 164 -1.66 -1.71 -4.27
C PHE A 164 -2.88 -2.61 -4.39
N ARG A 165 -2.81 -3.80 -3.84
CA ARG A 165 -4.00 -4.54 -3.47
C ARG A 165 -4.74 -3.75 -2.38
N THR A 166 -6.05 -3.61 -2.53
CA THR A 166 -6.87 -2.74 -1.65
C THR A 166 -6.83 -3.20 -0.20
N ASP A 167 -6.94 -4.51 0.04
CA ASP A 167 -6.88 -5.12 1.37
C ASP A 167 -5.57 -4.77 2.09
N LEU A 168 -4.44 -4.87 1.37
CA LEU A 168 -3.13 -4.50 1.90
C LEU A 168 -3.02 -3.01 2.20
N LEU A 169 -3.45 -2.16 1.27
CA LEU A 169 -3.37 -0.71 1.45
C LEU A 169 -4.22 -0.24 2.63
N LYS A 170 -5.44 -0.76 2.77
CA LYS A 170 -6.32 -0.49 3.92
C LYS A 170 -5.73 -0.92 5.25
N SER A 171 -4.91 -1.94 5.24
CA SER A 171 -4.26 -2.46 6.45
C SER A 171 -3.04 -1.65 6.90
N ILE A 172 -2.55 -0.71 6.07
CA ILE A 172 -1.42 0.17 6.40
C ILE A 172 -1.96 1.49 6.96
N PRO A 173 -1.66 1.85 8.22
CA PRO A 173 -2.06 3.15 8.77
C PRO A 173 -1.26 4.27 8.09
N ILE A 174 -1.92 5.25 7.52
CA ILE A 174 -1.29 6.45 6.96
C ILE A 174 -1.42 7.58 7.98
N ARG A 175 -0.30 8.13 8.43
CA ARG A 175 -0.24 9.20 9.45
C ARG A 175 0.13 10.57 8.88
N SER A 176 0.86 10.59 7.77
CA SER A 176 1.26 11.83 7.11
C SER A 176 0.07 12.51 6.45
N ASN A 177 -0.14 13.78 6.75
CA ASN A 177 -1.27 14.54 6.22
C ASN A 177 -0.94 15.23 4.89
N ARG A 178 0.32 15.57 4.63
CA ARG A 178 0.77 16.32 3.43
C ARG A 178 1.64 15.46 2.52
N PHE A 179 2.73 16.00 2.00
CA PHE A 179 3.68 15.35 1.08
C PHE A 179 4.62 14.34 1.78
N GLY A 180 4.21 13.75 2.87
CA GLY A 180 4.90 12.64 3.52
C GLY A 180 4.28 11.28 3.23
N PHE A 181 3.22 11.23 2.41
CA PHE A 181 2.53 10.00 2.05
C PHE A 181 3.46 9.02 1.30
N GLU A 182 4.16 9.51 0.28
CA GLU A 182 5.00 8.69 -0.59
C GLU A 182 6.15 8.01 0.19
N PRO A 183 6.96 8.75 0.99
CA PRO A 183 7.98 8.09 1.82
C PRO A 183 7.37 7.21 2.92
N GLU A 184 6.27 7.61 3.57
CA GLU A 184 5.65 6.80 4.61
C GLU A 184 5.17 5.45 4.08
N ILE A 185 4.39 5.43 3.00
CA ILE A 185 3.86 4.20 2.44
C ILE A 185 4.97 3.28 1.93
N THR A 186 6.04 3.86 1.37
CA THR A 186 7.21 3.11 0.91
C THR A 186 7.93 2.44 2.07
N MET A 187 8.21 3.18 3.16
CA MET A 187 8.85 2.63 4.37
C MET A 187 8.01 1.49 4.98
N LYS A 188 6.70 1.70 5.10
CA LYS A 188 5.79 0.71 5.69
C LYS A 188 5.63 -0.53 4.81
N ALA A 189 5.50 -0.37 3.49
CA ALA A 189 5.46 -1.47 2.55
C ALA A 189 6.73 -2.33 2.61
N ALA A 190 7.91 -1.69 2.68
CA ALA A 190 9.19 -2.37 2.82
C ALA A 190 9.31 -3.15 4.14
N LYS A 191 8.98 -2.52 5.27
CA LYS A 191 9.01 -3.17 6.59
C LYS A 191 8.05 -4.35 6.69
N ARG A 192 6.92 -4.28 5.99
CA ARG A 192 5.97 -5.39 5.85
C ARG A 192 6.42 -6.47 4.86
N LYS A 193 7.58 -6.29 4.21
CA LYS A 193 8.16 -7.19 3.21
C LYS A 193 7.20 -7.46 2.05
N LEU A 194 6.43 -6.45 1.63
CA LEU A 194 5.60 -6.56 0.44
C LEU A 194 6.47 -6.72 -0.80
N ARG A 195 5.97 -7.49 -1.77
CA ARG A 195 6.62 -7.67 -3.07
C ARG A 195 6.36 -6.42 -3.92
N ILE A 196 7.33 -5.52 -3.94
CA ILE A 196 7.24 -4.24 -4.66
C ILE A 196 7.90 -4.40 -6.02
N TYR A 197 7.21 -4.00 -7.08
CA TYR A 197 7.72 -3.93 -8.44
C TYR A 197 7.76 -2.48 -8.90
N GLU A 198 8.74 -2.13 -9.74
CA GLU A 198 8.77 -0.85 -10.43
C GLU A 198 8.50 -1.05 -11.93
N VAL A 199 7.73 -0.13 -12.51
CA VAL A 199 7.50 -0.07 -13.97
C VAL A 199 7.79 1.33 -14.48
N PRO A 200 8.33 1.48 -15.71
CA PRO A 200 8.56 2.80 -16.30
C PRO A 200 7.23 3.50 -16.58
N ILE A 201 7.18 4.80 -16.29
CA ILE A 201 6.05 5.67 -16.58
C ILE A 201 6.51 6.94 -17.28
N SER A 202 5.63 7.53 -18.09
CA SER A 202 5.78 8.89 -18.59
C SER A 202 5.48 9.92 -17.50
N TYR A 203 6.09 11.10 -17.61
CA TYR A 203 5.89 12.17 -16.64
C TYR A 203 5.97 13.54 -17.32
N HIS A 204 4.91 14.31 -17.18
CA HIS A 204 4.77 15.64 -17.78
C HIS A 204 4.82 16.73 -16.68
N GLY A 205 5.94 16.75 -15.93
CA GLY A 205 6.09 17.65 -14.77
C GLY A 205 5.85 19.11 -15.10
N ARG A 206 5.06 19.80 -14.27
CA ARG A 206 4.77 21.24 -14.37
C ARG A 206 5.97 22.08 -13.96
N THR A 207 6.10 23.25 -14.56
CA THR A 207 7.02 24.30 -14.11
C THR A 207 6.40 25.08 -12.95
N TYR A 208 7.21 25.93 -12.28
CA TYR A 208 6.69 26.82 -11.25
C TYR A 208 5.68 27.84 -11.81
N GLU A 209 5.84 28.27 -13.07
CA GLU A 209 4.92 29.13 -13.78
C GLU A 209 3.59 28.43 -14.08
N GLU A 210 3.63 27.11 -14.27
CA GLU A 210 2.47 26.23 -14.47
C GLU A 210 1.81 25.79 -13.13
N GLY A 211 2.20 26.39 -11.99
CA GLY A 211 1.55 26.19 -10.70
C GLY A 211 2.08 25.02 -9.85
N LYS A 212 3.35 24.64 -10.02
CA LYS A 212 3.98 23.60 -9.17
C LYS A 212 3.99 24.02 -7.71
N LYS A 213 3.40 23.19 -6.84
CA LYS A 213 3.18 23.48 -5.41
C LYS A 213 4.30 23.00 -4.49
N ILE A 214 5.17 22.07 -4.95
CA ILE A 214 6.19 21.39 -4.13
C ILE A 214 7.50 22.19 -4.16
N GLY A 215 8.07 22.46 -2.97
CA GLY A 215 9.31 23.20 -2.79
C GLY A 215 10.39 22.42 -2.01
N TRP A 216 11.59 22.99 -1.87
CA TRP A 216 12.72 22.38 -1.15
C TRP A 216 12.39 22.03 0.33
N LYS A 217 11.51 22.83 0.98
CA LYS A 217 11.06 22.56 2.36
C LYS A 217 10.31 21.23 2.48
N ASP A 218 9.66 20.79 1.43
CA ASP A 218 8.95 19.50 1.43
C ASP A 218 9.93 18.34 1.34
N GLY A 219 11.06 18.50 0.64
CA GLY A 219 12.16 17.53 0.66
C GLY A 219 12.77 17.33 2.06
N VAL A 220 12.95 18.42 2.84
CA VAL A 220 13.41 18.31 4.24
C VAL A 220 12.39 17.58 5.11
N LYS A 221 11.09 17.84 4.90
CA LYS A 221 10.02 17.11 5.61
C LYS A 221 9.99 15.63 5.24
N ALA A 222 10.17 15.31 3.96
CA ALA A 222 10.25 13.92 3.50
C ALA A 222 11.39 13.15 4.19
N LEU A 223 12.56 13.78 4.35
CA LEU A 223 13.67 13.20 5.12
C LEU A 223 13.25 12.90 6.57
N GLY A 224 12.59 13.85 7.24
CA GLY A 224 12.06 13.63 8.59
C GLY A 224 11.07 12.47 8.68
N VAL A 225 10.23 12.29 7.65
CA VAL A 225 9.27 11.17 7.54
C VAL A 225 10.02 9.85 7.37
N ILE A 226 11.02 9.79 6.50
CA ILE A 226 11.86 8.59 6.30
C ILE A 226 12.49 8.15 7.62
N VAL A 227 13.17 9.07 8.33
CA VAL A 227 13.79 8.77 9.62
C VAL A 227 12.76 8.35 10.67
N ARG A 228 11.62 9.04 10.74
CA ARG A 228 10.54 8.70 11.66
C ARG A 228 10.06 7.27 11.47
N PHE A 229 9.71 6.88 10.24
CA PHE A 229 9.18 5.55 9.97
C PHE A 229 10.26 4.47 9.82
N TRP A 230 11.53 4.84 9.77
CA TRP A 230 12.63 3.91 10.02
C TRP A 230 12.66 3.45 11.48
N ILE A 231 12.41 4.37 12.44
CA ILE A 231 12.44 4.07 13.87
C ILE A 231 11.10 3.47 14.35
N ILE A 232 9.96 4.01 13.88
CA ILE A 232 8.63 3.64 14.38
C ILE A 232 8.03 2.49 13.55
N ASP A 233 7.54 1.45 14.23
CA ASP A 233 6.87 0.29 13.64
C ASP A 233 5.33 0.41 13.74
N ASP A 234 4.78 1.50 13.21
CA ASP A 234 3.33 1.68 13.03
C ASP A 234 2.90 1.08 11.68
N LEU A 235 2.85 -0.24 11.60
CA LEU A 235 2.74 -0.96 10.33
C LEU A 235 1.34 -1.44 9.97
N TYR A 236 0.43 -1.51 10.94
CA TYR A 236 -0.91 -2.07 10.76
C TYR A 236 -1.99 -1.16 11.34
N VAL A 237 -3.11 -1.01 10.62
CA VAL A 237 -4.32 -0.38 11.20
C VAL A 237 -4.88 -1.33 12.25
N GLU A 238 -5.12 -0.82 13.43
CA GLU A 238 -5.64 -1.61 14.53
C GLU A 238 -7.15 -1.89 14.39
N PRO A 239 -7.55 -3.16 14.33
CA PRO A 239 -8.57 -3.68 15.21
C PRO A 239 -7.94 -4.12 16.55
N TYR A 240 -8.72 -4.04 17.61
CA TYR A 240 -8.33 -4.46 18.95
C TYR A 240 -7.57 -5.80 18.93
N GLY A 241 -6.33 -5.80 19.44
CA GLY A 241 -5.47 -7.00 19.49
C GLY A 241 -4.17 -6.94 18.67
N ARG A 242 -4.08 -6.13 17.63
CA ARG A 242 -2.86 -6.04 16.77
C ARG A 242 -1.70 -5.32 17.43
N ALA A 243 -1.96 -4.24 18.19
CA ALA A 243 -0.92 -3.61 18.99
C ALA A 243 -0.25 -4.62 19.90
N PHE A 244 -1.03 -5.52 20.49
CA PHE A 244 -0.52 -6.58 21.32
C PHE A 244 0.37 -7.57 20.55
N LEU A 245 -0.05 -8.06 19.36
CA LEU A 245 0.74 -8.97 18.54
C LEU A 245 2.02 -8.34 17.99
N ASN A 246 1.97 -7.07 17.60
CA ASN A 246 3.14 -6.31 17.17
C ASN A 246 4.11 -6.05 18.32
N ASN A 247 3.60 -5.71 19.50
CA ASN A 247 4.41 -5.54 20.71
C ASN A 247 5.06 -6.86 21.14
N LEU A 248 4.36 -7.99 20.99
CA LEU A 248 4.93 -9.32 21.21
C LEU A 248 6.11 -9.62 20.27
N THR A 249 6.10 -9.13 19.02
CA THR A 249 7.23 -9.27 18.10
C THR A 249 8.49 -8.62 18.66
N GLY A 250 8.33 -7.50 19.35
CA GLY A 250 9.41 -6.78 20.06
C GLY A 250 9.89 -7.45 21.36
N THR A 251 9.31 -8.58 21.78
CA THR A 251 9.68 -9.31 23.01
C THR A 251 10.26 -10.70 22.70
N PRO A 252 11.44 -10.79 22.08
CA PRO A 252 12.01 -12.07 21.64
C PRO A 252 12.28 -13.05 22.79
N GLN A 253 12.59 -12.54 23.98
CA GLN A 253 12.85 -13.36 25.16
C GLN A 253 11.57 -14.06 25.66
N TYR A 254 10.46 -13.31 25.72
CA TYR A 254 9.16 -13.86 26.11
C TYR A 254 8.70 -14.96 25.15
N LEU A 255 8.76 -14.68 23.85
CA LEU A 255 8.38 -15.68 22.82
C LEU A 255 9.29 -16.93 22.84
N SER A 256 10.57 -16.77 23.15
CA SER A 256 11.51 -17.89 23.28
C SER A 256 11.20 -18.71 24.53
N TRP A 257 10.87 -18.06 25.64
CA TRP A 257 10.43 -18.73 26.85
C TRP A 257 9.13 -19.52 26.61
N LEU A 258 8.11 -18.88 26.02
CA LEU A 258 6.85 -19.52 25.69
C LEU A 258 7.06 -20.75 24.77
N ALA A 259 7.87 -20.61 23.72
CA ALA A 259 8.22 -21.70 22.84
C ALA A 259 8.94 -22.84 23.58
N SER A 260 9.81 -22.53 24.56
CA SER A 260 10.49 -23.55 25.35
C SER A 260 9.55 -24.35 26.25
N VAL A 261 8.52 -23.70 26.78
CA VAL A 261 7.48 -24.33 27.59
C VAL A 261 6.61 -25.27 26.76
N LEU A 262 6.27 -24.87 25.53
CA LEU A 262 5.39 -25.64 24.64
C LEU A 262 6.09 -26.83 23.97
N ARG A 263 7.37 -26.68 23.60
CA ARG A 263 8.13 -27.71 22.83
C ARG A 263 8.03 -29.13 23.35
N PRO A 264 8.07 -29.43 24.66
CA PRO A 264 7.98 -30.80 25.15
C PRO A 264 6.65 -31.50 24.86
N TYR A 265 5.60 -30.73 24.57
CA TYR A 265 4.24 -31.23 24.37
C TYR A 265 3.83 -31.27 22.90
N LEU A 266 4.71 -30.84 21.98
CA LEU A 266 4.41 -30.77 20.56
C LEU A 266 4.93 -32.01 19.82
N GLY A 267 4.08 -32.59 18.99
CA GLY A 267 4.43 -33.66 18.05
C GLY A 267 5.15 -33.17 16.79
N ASP A 268 5.28 -34.03 15.80
CA ASP A 268 5.96 -33.69 14.53
C ASP A 268 5.07 -33.00 13.51
N THR A 269 3.74 -33.16 13.63
CA THR A 269 2.72 -32.54 12.80
C THR A 269 1.83 -31.64 13.67
N ILE A 270 1.85 -30.33 13.43
CA ILE A 270 1.21 -29.34 14.31
C ILE A 270 0.17 -28.53 13.54
N LEU A 271 -1.00 -28.33 14.15
CA LEU A 271 -2.02 -27.37 13.74
C LEU A 271 -2.08 -26.21 14.77
N GLU A 272 -1.69 -25.01 14.37
CA GLU A 272 -1.83 -23.82 15.19
C GLU A 272 -3.09 -23.05 14.77
N LEU A 273 -4.03 -22.90 15.69
CA LEU A 273 -5.25 -22.12 15.50
C LEU A 273 -5.02 -20.67 15.93
N GLY A 274 -5.30 -19.73 15.01
CA GLY A 274 -5.13 -18.31 15.31
C GLY A 274 -3.66 -17.88 15.41
N ALA A 275 -2.84 -18.29 14.45
CA ALA A 275 -1.40 -17.99 14.44
C ALA A 275 -1.06 -16.50 14.35
N GLY A 276 -2.05 -15.63 14.05
CA GLY A 276 -1.88 -14.21 13.90
C GLY A 276 -0.84 -13.86 12.82
N ILE A 277 0.21 -13.13 13.18
CA ILE A 277 1.33 -12.80 12.30
C ILE A 277 2.47 -13.82 12.34
N GLY A 278 2.25 -15.01 12.96
CA GLY A 278 3.20 -16.12 13.03
C GLY A 278 4.35 -15.92 14.01
N ASN A 279 4.16 -15.19 15.10
CA ASN A 279 5.20 -14.96 16.10
C ASN A 279 5.65 -16.25 16.80
N LEU A 280 4.71 -17.11 17.13
CA LEU A 280 4.96 -18.38 17.79
C LEU A 280 5.33 -19.46 16.76
N ALA A 281 4.60 -19.54 15.64
CA ALA A 281 4.91 -20.42 14.51
C ALA A 281 6.39 -20.35 14.11
N GLY A 282 6.93 -19.15 13.95
CA GLY A 282 8.32 -18.92 13.56
C GLY A 282 9.37 -19.48 14.54
N ARG A 283 8.96 -19.81 15.78
CA ARG A 283 9.84 -20.39 16.82
C ARG A 283 9.62 -21.89 17.03
N LEU A 284 8.42 -22.39 16.66
CA LEU A 284 8.02 -23.79 16.90
C LEU A 284 8.17 -24.67 15.67
N MET A 285 8.12 -24.11 14.45
CA MET A 285 8.16 -24.84 13.19
C MET A 285 9.46 -25.61 12.93
N GLY A 286 10.55 -25.18 13.55
CA GLY A 286 11.87 -25.80 13.35
C GLY A 286 11.89 -27.26 13.83
N ARG A 287 12.44 -28.17 12.99
CA ARG A 287 12.53 -29.63 13.23
C ARG A 287 11.16 -30.33 13.29
N ARG A 288 10.11 -29.79 12.68
CA ARG A 288 8.81 -30.43 12.52
C ARG A 288 8.64 -30.93 11.10
N LEU A 289 7.91 -32.04 10.94
CA LEU A 289 7.60 -32.58 9.61
C LEU A 289 6.62 -31.67 8.88
N HIS A 290 5.58 -31.23 9.58
CA HIS A 290 4.60 -30.31 9.05
C HIS A 290 4.08 -29.35 10.14
N TYR A 291 3.93 -28.10 9.78
CA TYR A 291 3.34 -27.05 10.63
C TYR A 291 2.27 -26.31 9.86
N ALA A 292 1.00 -26.52 10.20
CA ALA A 292 -0.12 -25.79 9.64
C ALA A 292 -0.43 -24.58 10.52
N ALA A 293 -0.07 -23.40 10.06
CA ALA A 293 -0.39 -22.14 10.73
C ALA A 293 -1.69 -21.58 10.15
N THR A 294 -2.73 -21.42 10.97
CA THR A 294 -4.05 -21.02 10.49
C THR A 294 -4.48 -19.67 11.08
N GLU A 295 -5.25 -18.93 10.30
CA GLU A 295 -5.76 -17.64 10.73
C GLU A 295 -7.09 -17.31 10.01
N LYS A 296 -8.07 -16.74 10.73
CA LYS A 296 -9.35 -16.35 10.14
C LYS A 296 -9.37 -14.93 9.58
N ASP A 297 -8.62 -14.01 10.20
CA ASP A 297 -8.55 -12.62 9.76
C ASP A 297 -7.71 -12.50 8.47
N PRO A 298 -8.28 -12.05 7.33
CA PRO A 298 -7.56 -11.95 6.06
C PRO A 298 -6.28 -11.12 6.14
N LEU A 299 -6.22 -10.13 7.03
CA LEU A 299 -5.07 -9.25 7.17
C LEU A 299 -3.90 -9.93 7.90
N TYR A 300 -4.19 -10.77 8.90
CA TYR A 300 -3.17 -11.59 9.56
C TYR A 300 -2.75 -12.74 8.66
N LEU A 301 -3.71 -13.38 8.00
CA LEU A 301 -3.47 -14.48 7.06
C LEU A 301 -2.49 -14.07 5.97
N HIS A 302 -2.65 -12.87 5.39
CA HIS A 302 -1.71 -12.37 4.39
C HIS A 302 -0.30 -12.16 4.97
N SER A 303 -0.19 -11.59 6.16
CA SER A 303 1.10 -11.41 6.85
C SER A 303 1.77 -12.75 7.16
N LEU A 304 0.96 -13.72 7.59
CA LEU A 304 1.39 -15.10 7.87
C LEU A 304 1.89 -15.79 6.60
N TYR A 305 1.13 -15.69 5.50
CA TYR A 305 1.50 -16.25 4.21
C TYR A 305 2.84 -15.69 3.70
N ASN A 306 3.02 -14.38 3.70
CA ASN A 306 4.27 -13.76 3.26
C ASN A 306 5.47 -14.17 4.12
N ARG A 307 5.25 -14.33 5.43
CA ARG A 307 6.30 -14.74 6.35
C ARG A 307 6.83 -16.15 6.06
N PHE A 308 5.95 -17.08 5.70
CA PHE A 308 6.29 -18.50 5.53
C PHE A 308 6.30 -18.98 4.08
N LEU A 309 6.11 -18.11 3.11
CA LEU A 309 6.05 -18.43 1.67
C LEU A 309 7.21 -19.33 1.17
N ARG A 310 8.38 -19.23 1.80
CA ARG A 310 9.60 -19.99 1.43
C ARG A 310 9.98 -21.02 2.48
N THR A 311 9.07 -21.40 3.36
CA THR A 311 9.34 -22.38 4.42
C THR A 311 8.64 -23.69 4.07
N PRO A 312 9.37 -24.72 3.58
CA PRO A 312 8.76 -25.86 2.91
C PRO A 312 7.92 -26.76 3.84
N ASN A 313 8.18 -26.72 5.15
CA ASN A 313 7.44 -27.50 6.15
C ASN A 313 6.31 -26.72 6.82
N VAL A 314 5.99 -25.49 6.35
CA VAL A 314 4.91 -24.68 6.89
C VAL A 314 3.84 -24.46 5.83
N SER A 315 2.62 -24.84 6.12
CA SER A 315 1.44 -24.45 5.35
C SER A 315 0.70 -23.33 6.06
N VAL A 316 0.16 -22.37 5.28
CA VAL A 316 -0.65 -21.29 5.80
C VAL A 316 -2.06 -21.43 5.24
N LEU A 317 -3.05 -21.52 6.11
CA LEU A 317 -4.42 -21.83 5.73
C LEU A 317 -5.38 -20.80 6.37
N LYS A 318 -6.43 -20.46 5.64
CA LYS A 318 -7.58 -19.77 6.22
C LYS A 318 -8.41 -20.78 6.99
N LEU A 319 -8.61 -20.56 8.28
CA LEU A 319 -9.45 -21.41 9.12
C LEU A 319 -10.15 -20.56 10.18
N ASP A 320 -11.47 -20.66 10.23
CA ASP A 320 -12.27 -20.12 11.33
C ASP A 320 -12.62 -21.26 12.29
N PRO A 321 -12.12 -21.23 13.56
CA PRO A 321 -12.40 -22.28 14.53
C PRO A 321 -13.91 -22.50 14.84
N GLU A 322 -14.74 -21.52 14.51
CA GLU A 322 -16.18 -21.59 14.68
C GLU A 322 -16.89 -22.34 13.52
N ARG A 323 -16.15 -22.69 12.45
CA ARG A 323 -16.65 -23.39 11.28
C ARG A 323 -16.03 -24.79 11.16
N PRO A 324 -16.75 -25.86 11.52
CA PRO A 324 -16.22 -27.22 11.44
C PRO A 324 -15.77 -27.65 10.04
N GLU A 325 -16.38 -27.10 8.97
CA GLU A 325 -16.03 -27.37 7.58
C GLU A 325 -14.60 -26.94 7.23
N ASP A 326 -14.09 -25.86 7.84
CA ASP A 326 -12.74 -25.35 7.54
C ASP A 326 -11.64 -26.32 8.00
N PHE A 327 -11.92 -27.16 9.02
CA PHE A 327 -10.96 -28.18 9.48
C PHE A 327 -10.74 -29.29 8.46
N ALA A 328 -11.71 -29.57 7.59
CA ALA A 328 -11.55 -30.57 6.54
C ALA A 328 -10.50 -30.13 5.49
N GLU A 329 -10.35 -28.81 5.27
CA GLU A 329 -9.36 -28.25 4.36
C GLU A 329 -7.95 -28.20 4.96
N ALA A 330 -7.84 -28.25 6.29
CA ALA A 330 -6.54 -28.17 6.95
C ALA A 330 -5.66 -29.40 6.69
N GLY A 331 -6.25 -30.50 6.22
CA GLY A 331 -5.56 -31.77 6.07
C GLY A 331 -5.28 -32.43 7.44
N GLY A 332 -4.65 -33.55 7.50
CA GLY A 332 -4.31 -34.20 8.75
C GLY A 332 -3.86 -35.64 8.50
N PRO A 333 -3.55 -36.38 9.51
CA PRO A 333 -3.70 -36.05 10.95
C PRO A 333 -2.62 -35.14 11.52
N PHE A 334 -2.96 -34.40 12.59
CA PHE A 334 -2.04 -33.61 13.39
C PHE A 334 -1.82 -34.31 14.75
N ASP A 335 -0.59 -34.23 15.26
CA ASP A 335 -0.24 -34.78 16.59
C ASP A 335 -0.62 -33.79 17.70
N THR A 336 -0.68 -32.49 17.37
CA THR A 336 -0.97 -31.41 18.32
C THR A 336 -1.72 -30.31 17.64
#